data_96a03868099265013e67bfbe923a0771
#
_entry.id   96a03868099265013e67bfbe923a0771
#
_cell.length_a   1.000
_cell.length_b   1.000
_cell.length_c   1.000
_cell.angle_alpha   90.00
_cell.angle_beta   90.00
_cell.angle_gamma   90.00
#
_symmetry.space_group_name_H-M   'P 1'
#
loop_
_entity.id
_entity.type
_entity.pdbx_description
1 polymer ?
#
loop_
_entity_poly.entity_id
_entity_poly.type
_entity_poly.pdbx_seq_one_letter_code
_entity_poly.pdbx_strand_id
1 'polypeptide(L)'
;MSERQETFPLPRYECYRTADRIRIDGALDEATWKHAPAMRLVVWKDGSAPERETRVKMAWDQKNLYLAYWVQDESIRSKLRRRDDPLWTEEVVEFFADAGGDLVDYCEFEWNGIGACVDLLCVWFEEGRWHAFTEWDAKGMRWAVRTGKTVIDGAEVPGWQCEVAIPFSVFRDAPRLPPADGDVWRINHYRIEMSGRETEYTCWSPVLGETVLYHRPYRFGYLVFRDVTIATVSSAKRSSV
;
A
#
# COMPACT_ATOMS: atom_id res chain seq x y z
N MET A 1 -16.90 1.50 21.18
CA MET A 1 -16.23 2.26 20.08
C MET A 1 -16.16 3.70 20.54
N SER A 2 -14.99 4.36 20.46
CA SER A 2 -14.87 5.76 20.89
C SER A 2 -15.53 6.68 19.87
N GLU A 3 -16.02 7.85 20.27
CA GLU A 3 -16.61 8.89 19.39
C GLU A 3 -15.70 9.25 18.19
N ARG A 4 -14.37 9.08 18.31
CA ARG A 4 -13.40 9.29 17.21
C ARG A 4 -13.48 8.25 16.09
N GLN A 5 -13.96 7.03 16.37
CA GLN A 5 -14.11 5.99 15.33
C GLN A 5 -15.28 6.30 14.39
N GLU A 6 -16.29 7.01 14.85
CA GLU A 6 -17.43 7.44 14.02
C GLU A 6 -17.06 8.58 13.07
N THR A 7 -16.07 9.40 13.41
CA THR A 7 -15.67 10.59 12.64
C THR A 7 -14.84 10.22 11.40
N PHE A 8 -14.19 9.04 11.38
CA PHE A 8 -13.35 8.56 10.25
C PHE A 8 -13.85 7.21 9.74
N PRO A 9 -14.78 7.22 8.79
CA PRO A 9 -15.24 5.97 8.17
C PRO A 9 -14.06 5.28 7.45
N LEU A 10 -14.11 3.95 7.39
CA LEU A 10 -13.09 3.18 6.69
C LEU A 10 -13.16 3.50 5.19
N PRO A 11 -12.05 3.89 4.58
CA PRO A 11 -12.02 4.21 3.16
C PRO A 11 -12.19 2.94 2.31
N ARG A 12 -12.58 3.14 1.04
CA ARG A 12 -12.80 2.09 0.06
C ARG A 12 -12.00 2.41 -1.20
N TYR A 13 -11.30 1.42 -1.72
CA TYR A 13 -10.57 1.50 -2.97
C TYR A 13 -11.12 0.51 -3.99
N GLU A 14 -11.50 1.00 -5.15
CA GLU A 14 -11.93 0.20 -6.29
C GLU A 14 -10.69 -0.20 -7.10
N CYS A 15 -10.29 -1.45 -7.03
CA CYS A 15 -9.13 -2.01 -7.71
C CYS A 15 -9.54 -2.64 -9.04
N TYR A 16 -9.16 -2.01 -10.14
CA TYR A 16 -9.53 -2.42 -11.49
C TYR A 16 -8.48 -3.34 -12.11
N ARG A 17 -8.91 -4.15 -13.10
CA ARG A 17 -7.97 -4.95 -13.89
C ARG A 17 -7.11 -4.07 -14.79
N THR A 18 -5.82 -4.41 -14.84
CA THR A 18 -4.93 -3.84 -15.84
C THR A 18 -5.18 -4.45 -17.22
N ALA A 19 -5.09 -3.64 -18.29
CA ALA A 19 -5.00 -4.11 -19.66
C ALA A 19 -3.54 -4.28 -20.10
N ASP A 20 -2.63 -3.63 -19.39
CA ASP A 20 -1.21 -3.58 -19.73
C ASP A 20 -0.47 -4.79 -19.16
N ARG A 21 0.61 -5.16 -19.81
CA ARG A 21 1.64 -5.97 -19.17
C ARG A 21 2.48 -5.06 -18.29
N ILE A 22 2.23 -5.06 -16.99
CA ILE A 22 3.02 -4.30 -16.03
C ILE A 22 4.44 -4.86 -15.98
N ARG A 23 5.42 -3.99 -16.18
CA ARG A 23 6.83 -4.30 -16.16
C ARG A 23 7.42 -3.76 -14.87
N ILE A 24 7.80 -4.64 -13.97
CA ILE A 24 8.32 -4.25 -12.66
C ILE A 24 9.75 -3.70 -12.84
N ASP A 25 9.84 -2.39 -13.09
CA ASP A 25 11.09 -1.66 -13.27
C ASP A 25 11.13 -0.31 -12.51
N GLY A 26 10.04 0.01 -11.79
CA GLY A 26 9.90 1.21 -10.97
C GLY A 26 9.67 2.49 -11.76
N ALA A 27 9.42 2.42 -13.08
CA ALA A 27 9.17 3.62 -13.91
C ALA A 27 7.78 4.21 -13.74
N LEU A 28 6.80 3.35 -13.45
CA LEU A 28 5.38 3.70 -13.31
C LEU A 28 4.83 4.44 -14.53
N ASP A 29 5.27 4.04 -15.73
CA ASP A 29 4.94 4.71 -17.00
C ASP A 29 3.82 4.01 -17.80
N GLU A 30 3.33 2.84 -17.35
CA GLU A 30 2.24 2.13 -17.98
C GLU A 30 0.93 2.93 -17.98
N ALA A 31 0.10 2.70 -19.00
CA ALA A 31 -1.19 3.35 -19.11
C ALA A 31 -2.10 3.05 -17.91
N THR A 32 -1.98 1.88 -17.32
CA THR A 32 -2.69 1.50 -16.09
C THR A 32 -2.48 2.52 -14.99
N TRP A 33 -1.25 2.94 -14.73
CA TRP A 33 -0.95 3.89 -13.66
C TRP A 33 -1.49 5.30 -13.93
N LYS A 34 -1.67 5.68 -15.20
CA LYS A 34 -2.29 6.97 -15.57
C LYS A 34 -3.77 7.02 -15.22
N HIS A 35 -4.45 5.88 -15.24
CA HIS A 35 -5.90 5.78 -15.09
C HIS A 35 -6.37 5.19 -13.76
N ALA A 36 -5.54 4.41 -13.07
CA ALA A 36 -5.88 3.84 -11.77
C ALA A 36 -6.18 4.95 -10.75
N PRO A 37 -7.24 4.78 -9.92
CA PRO A 37 -7.52 5.70 -8.83
C PRO A 37 -6.31 5.86 -7.92
N ALA A 38 -6.10 7.04 -7.37
CA ALA A 38 -5.02 7.30 -6.43
C ALA A 38 -5.54 7.34 -4.99
N MET A 39 -4.87 6.64 -4.10
CA MET A 39 -4.95 6.83 -2.66
C MET A 39 -3.95 7.90 -2.24
N ARG A 40 -4.32 8.70 -1.25
CA ARG A 40 -3.44 9.63 -0.54
C ARG A 40 -3.22 9.11 0.86
N LEU A 41 -1.98 9.09 1.32
CA LEU A 41 -1.72 8.85 2.72
C LEU A 41 -1.93 10.15 3.51
N VAL A 42 -2.43 10.01 4.72
CA VAL A 42 -2.73 11.10 5.66
C VAL A 42 -2.06 10.81 6.99
N VAL A 43 -1.91 11.81 7.84
CA VAL A 43 -1.33 11.62 9.17
C VAL A 43 -2.16 10.61 9.96
N TRP A 44 -1.49 9.61 10.53
CA TRP A 44 -2.11 8.44 11.18
C TRP A 44 -3.10 8.78 12.31
N LYS A 45 -2.84 9.87 13.01
CA LYS A 45 -3.51 10.25 14.26
C LYS A 45 -4.87 10.90 14.04
N ASP A 46 -4.97 11.74 13.01
CA ASP A 46 -6.11 12.66 12.84
C ASP A 46 -6.57 12.83 11.39
N GLY A 47 -5.89 12.17 10.43
CA GLY A 47 -6.24 12.27 9.02
C GLY A 47 -5.87 13.60 8.36
N SER A 48 -5.06 14.45 9.02
CA SER A 48 -4.57 15.69 8.42
C SER A 48 -3.62 15.44 7.25
N ALA A 49 -3.33 16.48 6.47
CA ALA A 49 -2.38 16.40 5.37
C ALA A 49 -0.94 16.20 5.92
N PRO A 50 -0.15 15.32 5.30
CA PRO A 50 1.24 15.13 5.68
C PRO A 50 2.12 16.29 5.18
N GLU A 51 3.31 16.43 5.75
CA GLU A 51 4.34 17.33 5.22
C GLU A 51 4.91 16.82 3.89
N ARG A 52 5.03 15.49 3.76
CA ARG A 52 5.53 14.83 2.56
C ARG A 52 4.51 13.84 2.00
N GLU A 53 4.14 14.12 0.79
CA GLU A 53 3.05 13.40 0.12
C GLU A 53 3.47 12.00 -0.35
N THR A 54 2.56 11.06 -0.19
CA THR A 54 2.65 9.73 -0.81
C THR A 54 1.37 9.43 -1.55
N ARG A 55 1.51 8.98 -2.79
CA ARG A 55 0.40 8.47 -3.59
C ARG A 55 0.59 6.98 -3.81
N VAL A 56 -0.52 6.25 -3.72
CA VAL A 56 -0.54 4.81 -3.98
C VAL A 56 -1.62 4.52 -5.00
N LYS A 57 -1.31 3.64 -5.96
CA LYS A 57 -2.29 3.09 -6.89
C LYS A 57 -2.17 1.58 -6.92
N MET A 58 -3.30 0.91 -7.17
CA MET A 58 -3.35 -0.54 -7.29
C MET A 58 -4.08 -0.94 -8.56
N ALA A 59 -3.68 -2.08 -9.09
CA ALA A 59 -4.35 -2.77 -10.19
C ALA A 59 -4.13 -4.27 -10.05
N TRP A 60 -4.82 -5.09 -10.83
CA TRP A 60 -4.66 -6.54 -10.78
C TRP A 60 -4.83 -7.20 -12.15
N ASP A 61 -4.31 -8.41 -12.28
CA ASP A 61 -4.57 -9.30 -13.41
C ASP A 61 -4.95 -10.71 -12.91
N GLN A 62 -4.88 -11.73 -13.74
CA GLN A 62 -5.20 -13.11 -13.34
C GLN A 62 -4.16 -13.74 -12.40
N LYS A 63 -3.01 -13.12 -12.20
CA LYS A 63 -1.87 -13.72 -11.49
C LYS A 63 -1.42 -12.90 -10.30
N ASN A 64 -1.48 -11.57 -10.41
CA ASN A 64 -0.84 -10.67 -9.46
C ASN A 64 -1.76 -9.52 -9.04
N LEU A 65 -1.57 -9.09 -7.82
CA LEU A 65 -1.90 -7.76 -7.34
C LEU A 65 -0.69 -6.87 -7.60
N TYR A 66 -0.92 -5.68 -8.18
CA TYR A 66 0.13 -4.70 -8.48
C TYR A 66 -0.05 -3.45 -7.61
N LEU A 67 1.07 -2.91 -7.12
CA LEU A 67 1.11 -1.68 -6.34
C LEU A 67 2.12 -0.71 -6.98
N ALA A 68 1.78 0.56 -6.95
CA ALA A 68 2.65 1.64 -7.38
C ALA A 68 2.65 2.76 -6.35
N TYR A 69 3.84 3.15 -5.89
CA TYR A 69 4.05 4.22 -4.93
C TYR A 69 4.81 5.38 -5.57
N TRP A 70 4.32 6.58 -5.39
CA TRP A 70 5.01 7.85 -5.63
C TRP A 70 5.25 8.50 -4.29
N VAL A 71 6.51 8.64 -3.92
CA VAL A 71 6.92 9.05 -2.58
C VAL A 71 7.75 10.31 -2.67
N GLN A 72 7.22 11.42 -2.15
CA GLN A 72 8.00 12.65 -1.99
C GLN A 72 8.98 12.48 -0.84
N ASP A 73 10.26 12.73 -1.11
CA ASP A 73 11.34 12.55 -0.16
C ASP A 73 12.55 13.36 -0.59
N GLU A 74 12.96 14.30 0.23
CA GLU A 74 14.09 15.19 -0.08
C GLU A 74 15.44 14.56 0.26
N SER A 75 15.44 13.53 1.12
CA SER A 75 16.67 12.93 1.63
C SER A 75 16.45 11.51 2.14
N ILE A 76 16.53 10.55 1.23
CA ILE A 76 16.37 9.11 1.55
C ILE A 76 17.40 8.71 2.62
N ARG A 77 16.93 8.35 3.82
CA ARG A 77 17.76 7.99 4.97
C ARG A 77 17.88 6.49 5.21
N SER A 78 17.53 5.69 4.24
CA SER A 78 17.60 4.24 4.31
C SER A 78 19.05 3.73 4.25
N LYS A 79 19.40 2.77 5.13
CA LYS A 79 20.73 2.13 5.22
C LYS A 79 20.63 0.61 5.08
N LEU A 80 19.54 0.01 5.50
CA LEU A 80 19.29 -1.42 5.45
C LEU A 80 19.09 -1.85 3.99
N ARG A 81 19.77 -2.92 3.55
CA ARG A 81 19.88 -3.31 2.14
C ARG A 81 19.49 -4.74 1.86
N ARG A 82 19.43 -5.58 2.90
CA ARG A 82 19.14 -6.99 2.71
C ARG A 82 17.64 -7.22 2.84
N ARG A 83 17.15 -8.27 2.19
CA ARG A 83 15.83 -8.79 2.48
C ARG A 83 15.75 -9.17 3.96
N ASP A 84 14.61 -8.93 4.56
CA ASP A 84 14.28 -9.22 5.95
C ASP A 84 15.09 -8.44 7.00
N ASP A 85 15.88 -7.43 6.58
CA ASP A 85 16.36 -6.42 7.52
C ASP A 85 15.15 -5.72 8.18
N PRO A 86 15.23 -5.23 9.42
CA PRO A 86 14.11 -4.61 10.15
C PRO A 86 13.81 -3.20 9.59
N LEU A 87 13.19 -3.14 8.40
CA LEU A 87 12.98 -1.89 7.66
C LEU A 87 12.08 -0.90 8.39
N TRP A 88 11.15 -1.36 9.23
CA TRP A 88 10.28 -0.53 10.08
C TRP A 88 11.04 0.40 11.05
N THR A 89 12.35 0.24 11.18
CA THR A 89 13.23 1.12 11.95
C THR A 89 13.76 2.30 11.15
N GLU A 90 13.48 2.37 9.86
CA GLU A 90 13.93 3.39 8.92
C GLU A 90 12.75 3.95 8.10
N GLU A 91 13.06 4.66 7.00
CA GLU A 91 12.07 5.16 6.05
C GLU A 91 11.57 4.04 5.15
N VAL A 92 10.25 3.82 5.15
CA VAL A 92 9.60 2.77 4.36
C VAL A 92 8.24 3.21 3.87
N VAL A 93 7.75 2.55 2.80
CA VAL A 93 6.33 2.39 2.53
C VAL A 93 5.94 0.96 2.84
N GLU A 94 4.71 0.78 3.35
CA GLU A 94 4.23 -0.51 3.79
C GLU A 94 2.86 -0.82 3.17
N PHE A 95 2.58 -2.10 3.00
CA PHE A 95 1.29 -2.63 2.58
C PHE A 95 0.88 -3.78 3.49
N PHE A 96 -0.24 -3.61 4.18
CA PHE A 96 -0.84 -4.66 5.01
C PHE A 96 -2.12 -5.16 4.34
N ALA A 97 -2.27 -6.48 4.25
CA ALA A 97 -3.39 -7.11 3.56
C ALA A 97 -3.92 -8.34 4.31
N ASP A 98 -5.13 -8.20 4.82
CA ASP A 98 -5.98 -9.27 5.33
C ASP A 98 -6.94 -9.68 4.18
N ALA A 99 -6.57 -10.73 3.48
CA ALA A 99 -7.32 -11.22 2.33
C ALA A 99 -8.51 -12.10 2.73
N GLY A 100 -8.46 -12.69 3.91
CA GLY A 100 -9.56 -13.44 4.51
C GLY A 100 -10.66 -12.55 5.06
N GLY A 101 -10.32 -11.34 5.48
CA GLY A 101 -11.24 -10.36 6.05
C GLY A 101 -11.66 -10.67 7.48
N ASP A 102 -10.93 -11.51 8.18
CA ASP A 102 -11.26 -11.97 9.54
C ASP A 102 -10.65 -11.09 10.65
N LEU A 103 -9.75 -10.16 10.28
CA LEU A 103 -9.04 -9.23 11.17
C LEU A 103 -8.05 -9.92 12.14
N VAL A 104 -7.63 -11.12 11.83
CA VAL A 104 -6.76 -11.94 12.68
C VAL A 104 -5.37 -12.08 12.07
N ASP A 105 -5.28 -12.67 10.88
CA ASP A 105 -4.02 -12.83 10.18
C ASP A 105 -3.97 -11.98 8.90
N TYR A 106 -2.80 -11.42 8.64
CA TYR A 106 -2.57 -10.56 7.49
C TYR A 106 -1.12 -10.60 7.07
N CYS A 107 -0.89 -10.34 5.78
CA CYS A 107 0.45 -10.15 5.25
C CYS A 107 0.88 -8.70 5.42
N GLU A 108 2.14 -8.50 5.76
CA GLU A 108 2.81 -7.21 5.82
C GLU A 108 3.99 -7.20 4.86
N PHE A 109 4.13 -6.12 4.12
CA PHE A 109 5.21 -5.91 3.16
C PHE A 109 5.75 -4.50 3.32
N GLU A 110 7.07 -4.36 3.32
CA GLU A 110 7.73 -3.06 3.42
C GLU A 110 8.80 -2.93 2.33
N TRP A 111 8.96 -1.72 1.81
CA TRP A 111 10.00 -1.36 0.84
C TRP A 111 10.60 -0.04 1.23
N ASN A 112 11.93 0.06 1.20
CA ASN A 112 12.63 1.32 1.40
C ASN A 112 13.08 1.96 0.09
N GLY A 113 13.48 3.24 0.14
CA GLY A 113 13.87 4.03 -1.02
C GLY A 113 15.14 3.56 -1.75
N ILE A 114 15.86 2.56 -1.23
CA ILE A 114 17.06 1.96 -1.85
C ILE A 114 16.87 0.52 -2.31
N GLY A 115 15.63 0.01 -2.26
CA GLY A 115 15.22 -1.26 -2.85
C GLY A 115 15.30 -2.48 -1.95
N ALA A 116 15.54 -2.35 -0.64
CA ALA A 116 15.37 -3.45 0.29
C ALA A 116 13.88 -3.73 0.52
N CYS A 117 13.57 -4.96 0.93
CA CYS A 117 12.22 -5.43 1.21
C CYS A 117 12.22 -6.33 2.44
N VAL A 118 11.17 -6.26 3.24
CA VAL A 118 10.80 -7.27 4.23
C VAL A 118 9.35 -7.68 4.00
N ASP A 119 9.04 -8.93 4.21
CA ASP A 119 7.70 -9.48 4.15
C ASP A 119 7.44 -10.41 5.32
N LEU A 120 6.30 -10.24 5.96
CA LEU A 120 5.92 -10.87 7.21
C LEU A 120 4.51 -11.46 7.09
N LEU A 121 4.28 -12.58 7.77
CA LEU A 121 2.93 -13.02 8.10
C LEU A 121 2.65 -12.62 9.55
N CYS A 122 1.64 -11.81 9.76
CA CYS A 122 1.27 -11.31 11.07
C CYS A 122 0.01 -11.97 11.59
N VAL A 123 -0.04 -12.26 12.88
CA VAL A 123 -1.25 -12.72 13.59
C VAL A 123 -1.55 -11.72 14.70
N TRP A 124 -2.72 -11.11 14.63
CA TRP A 124 -3.19 -10.15 15.62
C TRP A 124 -4.03 -10.84 16.68
N PHE A 125 -3.83 -10.52 17.94
CA PHE A 125 -4.58 -11.05 19.07
C PHE A 125 -5.49 -10.00 19.71
N GLU A 126 -4.89 -8.84 20.01
CA GLU A 126 -5.58 -7.70 20.60
C GLU A 126 -4.72 -6.44 20.41
N GLU A 127 -5.25 -5.28 20.73
CA GLU A 127 -4.50 -4.02 20.57
C GLU A 127 -3.17 -4.04 21.33
N GLY A 128 -2.09 -3.75 20.58
CA GLY A 128 -0.73 -3.80 21.10
C GLY A 128 -0.13 -5.20 21.24
N ARG A 129 -0.85 -6.25 20.84
CA ARG A 129 -0.33 -7.62 20.88
C ARG A 129 -0.57 -8.37 19.57
N TRP A 130 0.49 -8.58 18.83
CA TRP A 130 0.53 -9.37 17.59
C TRP A 130 1.83 -10.17 17.55
N HIS A 131 1.90 -11.11 16.62
CA HIS A 131 3.11 -11.87 16.32
C HIS A 131 3.41 -11.78 14.83
N ALA A 132 4.66 -11.50 14.46
CA ALA A 132 5.14 -11.48 13.09
C ALA A 132 6.10 -12.65 12.85
N PHE A 133 5.80 -13.47 11.85
CA PHE A 133 6.63 -14.57 11.38
C PHE A 133 7.59 -14.04 10.31
N THR A 134 8.82 -13.75 10.72
CA THR A 134 9.85 -13.16 9.86
C THR A 134 10.49 -14.19 8.92
N GLU A 135 10.30 -15.48 9.16
CA GLU A 135 10.73 -16.57 8.29
C GLU A 135 9.76 -16.87 7.14
N TRP A 136 8.63 -16.15 7.09
CA TRP A 136 7.67 -16.30 6.03
C TRP A 136 8.11 -15.51 4.78
N ASP A 137 7.97 -16.13 3.61
CA ASP A 137 8.34 -15.53 2.31
C ASP A 137 7.15 -15.42 1.37
N ALA A 138 6.92 -14.26 0.82
CA ALA A 138 6.00 -14.01 -0.30
C ALA A 138 6.61 -14.52 -1.61
N LYS A 139 6.59 -15.81 -1.82
CA LYS A 139 7.24 -16.48 -2.96
C LYS A 139 6.75 -15.93 -4.31
N GLY A 140 7.69 -15.47 -5.11
CA GLY A 140 7.42 -14.93 -6.45
C GLY A 140 7.06 -13.45 -6.48
N MET A 141 7.03 -12.76 -5.35
CA MET A 141 6.92 -11.31 -5.29
C MET A 141 8.11 -10.67 -6.03
N ARG A 142 7.84 -9.60 -6.78
CA ARG A 142 8.84 -8.80 -7.49
C ARG A 142 8.59 -7.35 -7.20
N TRP A 143 9.67 -6.59 -7.04
CA TRP A 143 9.60 -5.14 -6.85
C TRP A 143 10.78 -4.45 -7.51
N ALA A 144 10.62 -3.18 -7.78
CA ALA A 144 11.68 -2.30 -8.26
C ALA A 144 11.49 -0.91 -7.70
N VAL A 145 12.60 -0.26 -7.35
CA VAL A 145 12.63 1.11 -6.81
C VAL A 145 13.47 1.98 -7.72
N ARG A 146 12.97 3.19 -8.01
CA ARG A 146 13.74 4.27 -8.65
C ARG A 146 13.81 5.47 -7.73
N THR A 147 15.01 5.99 -7.55
CA THR A 147 15.29 7.13 -6.67
C THR A 147 15.64 8.38 -7.47
N GLY A 148 15.52 9.55 -6.84
CA GLY A 148 15.90 10.86 -7.35
C GLY A 148 14.70 11.79 -7.52
N LYS A 149 13.70 11.39 -8.28
CA LYS A 149 12.50 12.19 -8.53
C LYS A 149 11.25 11.32 -8.59
N THR A 150 10.13 11.92 -8.21
CA THR A 150 8.79 11.35 -8.32
C THR A 150 7.81 12.40 -8.84
N VAL A 151 6.57 12.00 -9.14
CA VAL A 151 5.54 12.93 -9.62
C VAL A 151 4.37 12.91 -8.64
N ILE A 152 4.12 14.03 -8.00
CA ILE A 152 2.96 14.23 -7.13
C ILE A 152 2.02 15.25 -7.77
N ASP A 153 0.79 14.83 -8.03
CA ASP A 153 -0.27 15.67 -8.64
C ASP A 153 0.17 16.41 -9.92
N GLY A 154 1.03 15.76 -10.72
CA GLY A 154 1.55 16.30 -11.99
C GLY A 154 2.82 17.16 -11.83
N ALA A 155 3.28 17.44 -10.63
CA ALA A 155 4.53 18.14 -10.35
C ALA A 155 5.68 17.17 -10.08
N GLU A 156 6.83 17.38 -10.72
CA GLU A 156 8.06 16.64 -10.41
C GLU A 156 8.67 17.19 -9.13
N VAL A 157 8.92 16.30 -8.16
CA VAL A 157 9.51 16.64 -6.86
C VAL A 157 10.65 15.65 -6.52
N PRO A 158 11.58 15.99 -5.62
CA PRO A 158 12.51 15.00 -5.07
C PRO A 158 11.76 13.81 -4.46
N GLY A 159 12.28 12.60 -4.63
CA GLY A 159 11.64 11.42 -4.06
C GLY A 159 12.03 10.12 -4.73
N TRP A 160 11.18 9.13 -4.57
CA TRP A 160 11.39 7.81 -5.15
C TRP A 160 10.06 7.16 -5.53
N GLN A 161 10.16 6.10 -6.31
CA GLN A 161 9.03 5.32 -6.80
C GLN A 161 9.26 3.85 -6.48
N CYS A 162 8.20 3.15 -6.11
CA CYS A 162 8.25 1.70 -5.94
C CYS A 162 7.13 1.05 -6.74
N GLU A 163 7.48 0.00 -7.47
CA GLU A 163 6.55 -0.80 -8.24
C GLU A 163 6.65 -2.25 -7.80
N VAL A 164 5.50 -2.86 -7.52
CA VAL A 164 5.43 -4.20 -6.93
C VAL A 164 4.43 -5.08 -7.67
N ALA A 165 4.76 -6.36 -7.82
CA ALA A 165 3.84 -7.41 -8.22
C ALA A 165 3.85 -8.53 -7.17
N ILE A 166 2.71 -8.75 -6.52
CA ILE A 166 2.51 -9.79 -5.52
C ILE A 166 1.64 -10.88 -6.14
N PRO A 167 2.14 -12.11 -6.33
CA PRO A 167 1.33 -13.21 -6.83
C PRO A 167 0.15 -13.49 -5.90
N PHE A 168 -1.04 -13.74 -6.44
CA PHE A 168 -2.20 -14.08 -5.62
C PHE A 168 -1.99 -15.33 -4.76
N SER A 169 -1.13 -16.26 -5.18
CA SER A 169 -0.80 -17.44 -4.38
C SER A 169 -0.16 -17.14 -3.02
N VAL A 170 0.24 -15.90 -2.77
CA VAL A 170 0.76 -15.42 -1.47
C VAL A 170 -0.38 -15.32 -0.43
N PHE A 171 -1.58 -14.90 -0.85
CA PHE A 171 -2.72 -14.62 0.01
C PHE A 171 -3.59 -15.87 0.21
N ARG A 172 -3.10 -16.84 1.00
CA ARG A 172 -3.67 -18.19 1.11
C ARG A 172 -4.99 -18.25 1.86
N ASP A 173 -5.28 -17.28 2.69
CA ASP A 173 -6.49 -17.09 3.47
C ASP A 173 -7.64 -16.46 2.67
N ALA A 174 -7.35 -15.93 1.48
CA ALA A 174 -8.38 -15.38 0.60
C ALA A 174 -9.42 -16.46 0.22
N PRO A 175 -10.73 -16.15 0.30
CA PRO A 175 -11.80 -17.10 -0.04
C PRO A 175 -11.72 -17.62 -1.47
N ARG A 176 -11.08 -16.86 -2.35
CA ARG A 176 -10.91 -17.19 -3.78
C ARG A 176 -9.65 -16.55 -4.36
N LEU A 177 -8.93 -17.28 -5.20
CA LEU A 177 -7.76 -16.82 -5.94
C LEU A 177 -7.81 -17.32 -7.40
N PRO A 178 -7.65 -16.43 -8.41
CA PRO A 178 -7.65 -14.98 -8.28
C PRO A 178 -9.00 -14.46 -7.78
N PRO A 179 -9.06 -13.23 -7.26
CA PRO A 179 -10.30 -12.58 -6.88
C PRO A 179 -11.28 -12.44 -8.04
N ALA A 180 -12.57 -12.34 -7.75
CA ALA A 180 -13.62 -12.05 -8.73
C ALA A 180 -14.20 -10.64 -8.52
N ASP A 181 -15.05 -10.20 -9.45
CA ASP A 181 -15.75 -8.91 -9.31
C ASP A 181 -16.55 -8.85 -8.02
N GLY A 182 -16.36 -7.79 -7.25
CA GLY A 182 -17.01 -7.56 -5.97
C GLY A 182 -16.37 -8.23 -4.76
N ASP A 183 -15.33 -9.07 -4.92
CA ASP A 183 -14.57 -9.58 -3.78
C ASP A 183 -13.94 -8.44 -3.01
N VAL A 184 -13.88 -8.54 -1.68
CA VAL A 184 -13.42 -7.49 -0.78
C VAL A 184 -12.37 -8.04 0.17
N TRP A 185 -11.23 -7.36 0.22
CA TRP A 185 -10.18 -7.60 1.21
C TRP A 185 -10.09 -6.40 2.16
N ARG A 186 -9.42 -6.58 3.29
CA ARG A 186 -9.09 -5.51 4.23
C ARG A 186 -7.63 -5.14 4.04
N ILE A 187 -7.35 -3.86 3.80
CA ILE A 187 -5.98 -3.38 3.55
C ILE A 187 -5.69 -2.07 4.24
N ASN A 188 -4.40 -1.81 4.44
CA ASN A 188 -3.93 -0.46 4.67
C ASN A 188 -2.56 -0.24 4.00
N HIS A 189 -2.22 1.01 3.75
CA HIS A 189 -0.91 1.45 3.32
C HIS A 189 -0.36 2.41 4.35
N TYR A 190 0.93 2.32 4.60
CA TYR A 190 1.61 3.14 5.59
C TYR A 190 2.90 3.72 5.03
N ARG A 191 3.41 4.74 5.68
CA ARG A 191 4.75 5.27 5.47
C ARG A 191 5.34 5.74 6.78
N ILE A 192 6.61 5.44 6.98
CA ILE A 192 7.48 6.05 7.97
C ILE A 192 8.42 6.99 7.23
N GLU A 193 8.43 8.26 7.59
CA GLU A 193 9.23 9.32 6.99
C GLU A 193 10.13 9.97 8.04
N MET A 194 11.45 9.99 7.81
CA MET A 194 12.44 10.45 8.78
C MET A 194 13.31 11.59 8.27
N SER A 195 13.10 12.09 7.04
CA SER A 195 13.91 13.17 6.49
C SER A 195 13.62 14.52 7.15
N GLY A 196 12.46 14.67 7.78
CA GLY A 196 12.06 15.86 8.50
C GLY A 196 12.75 16.07 9.85
N ARG A 197 12.27 17.05 10.60
CA ARG A 197 12.72 17.33 11.96
C ARG A 197 12.27 16.26 12.95
N GLU A 198 11.05 15.77 12.75
CA GLU A 198 10.44 14.70 13.51
C GLU A 198 10.03 13.58 12.55
N THR A 199 9.93 12.36 13.05
CA THR A 199 9.42 11.24 12.26
C THR A 199 7.93 11.45 11.99
N GLU A 200 7.55 11.43 10.72
CA GLU A 200 6.15 11.51 10.30
C GLU A 200 5.64 10.10 9.98
N TYR A 201 4.48 9.79 10.52
CA TYR A 201 3.79 8.52 10.30
C TYR A 201 2.50 8.77 9.55
N THR A 202 2.31 8.14 8.40
CA THR A 202 1.12 8.31 7.58
C THR A 202 0.49 6.97 7.21
N CYS A 203 -0.79 7.01 6.86
CA CYS A 203 -1.55 5.84 6.44
C CYS A 203 -2.69 6.22 5.49
N TRP A 204 -3.19 5.25 4.74
CA TRP A 204 -4.37 5.46 3.90
C TRP A 204 -5.66 5.49 4.72
N SER A 205 -5.84 4.52 5.61
CA SER A 205 -6.94 4.50 6.58
C SER A 205 -6.40 4.91 7.94
N PRO A 206 -6.82 6.07 8.50
CA PRO A 206 -6.31 6.56 9.78
C PRO A 206 -6.50 5.54 10.89
N VAL A 207 -5.39 5.18 11.55
CA VAL A 207 -5.42 4.18 12.63
C VAL A 207 -5.93 4.76 13.94
N LEU A 208 -5.81 6.09 14.10
CA LEU A 208 -6.26 6.84 15.26
C LEU A 208 -5.62 6.35 16.60
N GLY A 209 -5.71 7.10 17.64
CA GLY A 209 -5.20 6.69 18.96
C GLY A 209 -4.15 7.64 19.52
N GLU A 210 -3.55 7.25 20.65
CA GLU A 210 -2.59 8.10 21.37
C GLU A 210 -1.13 7.75 21.02
N THR A 211 -0.90 6.50 20.59
CA THR A 211 0.42 6.00 20.20
C THR A 211 0.41 5.50 18.76
N VAL A 212 1.52 5.66 18.05
CA VAL A 212 1.72 5.07 16.73
C VAL A 212 1.64 3.55 16.84
N LEU A 213 0.66 2.96 16.17
CA LEU A 213 0.49 1.53 16.11
C LEU A 213 -0.24 1.17 14.82
N TYR A 214 0.49 0.64 13.84
CA TYR A 214 -0.07 0.25 12.54
C TYR A 214 -0.86 -1.06 12.60
N HIS A 215 -0.51 -1.95 13.53
CA HIS A 215 -1.15 -3.26 13.72
C HIS A 215 -2.54 -3.13 14.37
N ARG A 216 -3.47 -2.54 13.61
CA ARG A 216 -4.89 -2.38 13.94
C ARG A 216 -5.77 -2.84 12.78
N PRO A 217 -5.92 -4.16 12.54
CA PRO A 217 -6.64 -4.67 11.37
C PRO A 217 -8.08 -4.19 11.32
N TYR A 218 -8.71 -3.91 12.45
CA TYR A 218 -10.06 -3.32 12.48
C TYR A 218 -10.12 -1.89 11.88
N ARG A 219 -8.96 -1.23 11.68
CA ARG A 219 -8.85 0.06 10.99
C ARG A 219 -8.43 -0.07 9.52
N PHE A 220 -8.20 -1.27 9.00
CA PHE A 220 -7.94 -1.47 7.57
C PHE A 220 -9.17 -1.07 6.75
N GLY A 221 -8.95 -0.36 5.65
CA GLY A 221 -9.97 -0.01 4.67
C GLY A 221 -10.37 -1.20 3.80
N TYR A 222 -11.20 -0.95 2.81
CA TYR A 222 -11.75 -1.97 1.92
C TYR A 222 -11.10 -1.88 0.53
N LEU A 223 -10.45 -2.95 0.08
CA LEU A 223 -10.03 -3.18 -1.29
C LEU A 223 -11.14 -3.97 -1.99
N VAL A 224 -11.74 -3.39 -3.03
CA VAL A 224 -12.80 -4.03 -3.79
C VAL A 224 -12.31 -4.33 -5.18
N PHE A 225 -12.27 -5.59 -5.54
CA PHE A 225 -11.86 -6.02 -6.86
C PHE A 225 -12.96 -5.76 -7.90
N ARG A 226 -12.56 -5.20 -9.05
CA ARG A 226 -13.43 -4.94 -10.19
C ARG A 226 -12.91 -5.65 -11.42
N ASP A 227 -13.70 -6.60 -11.92
CA ASP A 227 -13.39 -7.32 -13.16
C ASP A 227 -13.75 -6.50 -14.40
N VAL A 228 -13.37 -5.23 -14.37
CA VAL A 228 -13.49 -4.27 -15.45
C VAL A 228 -12.10 -3.72 -15.75
N THR A 229 -11.72 -3.68 -17.01
CA THR A 229 -10.44 -3.15 -17.42
C THR A 229 -10.37 -1.63 -17.24
N ILE A 230 -9.32 -1.13 -16.66
CA ILE A 230 -9.13 0.28 -16.30
C ILE A 230 -9.32 1.22 -17.49
N ALA A 231 -8.92 0.84 -18.70
CA ALA A 231 -9.10 1.62 -19.91
C ALA A 231 -10.59 1.87 -20.25
N THR A 232 -11.46 0.90 -19.96
CA THR A 232 -12.91 0.99 -20.19
C THR A 232 -13.56 1.98 -19.24
N VAL A 233 -13.13 2.03 -17.99
CA VAL A 233 -13.64 2.99 -16.99
C VAL A 233 -13.28 4.42 -17.35
N SER A 234 -12.08 4.66 -17.86
CA SER A 234 -11.63 5.98 -18.29
C SER A 234 -12.40 6.52 -19.50
N SER A 235 -12.80 5.65 -20.42
CA SER A 235 -13.60 6.05 -21.58
C SER A 235 -15.06 6.38 -21.22
N ALA A 236 -15.67 5.62 -20.29
CA ALA A 236 -17.03 5.86 -19.85
C ALA A 236 -17.21 7.21 -19.11
N LYS A 237 -16.22 7.62 -18.31
CA LYS A 237 -16.22 8.93 -17.63
C LYS A 237 -16.07 10.12 -18.58
N ARG A 238 -15.48 9.95 -19.78
CA ARG A 238 -15.38 11.01 -20.80
C ARG A 238 -16.65 11.17 -21.63
N SER A 239 -17.51 10.15 -21.68
CA SER A 239 -18.76 10.17 -22.46
C SER A 239 -19.95 10.72 -21.66
N SER A 240 -19.77 11.04 -20.38
CA SER A 240 -20.80 11.55 -19.45
C SER A 240 -20.57 13.01 -19.01
N VAL A 241 -19.76 13.78 -19.76
CA VAL A 241 -19.52 15.24 -19.58
C VAL A 241 -20.02 16.01 -20.78
#